data_c320e1eb61b64db1a629d8a75dc366d6
#
_entry.id   c320e1eb61b64db1a629d8a75dc366d6
#
_cell.length_a   1.000
_cell.length_b   1.000
_cell.length_c   1.000
_cell.angle_alpha   90.00
_cell.angle_beta   90.00
_cell.angle_gamma   90.00
#
_symmetry.space_group_name_H-M   'P 1'
#
loop_
_entity.id
_entity.type
_entity.pdbx_description
1 polymer ?
#
loop_
_entity_poly.entity_id
_entity_poly.type
_entity_poly.pdbx_seq_one_letter_code
_entity_poly.pdbx_strand_id
1 'polypeptide(L)'
;MRGRAAGDARGLAQPALINYAAKQCQGWIASGLYSSWEDLENGMRLYREAGGTNAVLANVVVDLSAKAEAGSLAERAKVSLVCLPDDARQRLKRLERIGFDEVLLVSPAGRLDELERVRDFL
;
A
#
# COMPACT_ATOMS: atom_id res chain seq x y z
N MET A 1 -2.35 10.00 17.18
CA MET A 1 -2.65 8.73 17.24
C MET A 1 -1.65 7.96 17.91
N ARG A 2 -1.91 7.26 18.65
CA ARG A 2 -1.12 6.69 19.28
C ARG A 2 -0.75 5.59 18.81
N GLY A 3 -0.55 5.38 18.12
CA GLY A 3 -0.06 4.53 17.54
C GLY A 3 0.08 3.22 17.87
N ARG A 4 -0.04 2.83 18.59
CA ARG A 4 0.20 1.86 18.84
C ARG A 4 -0.24 0.88 18.32
N ALA A 5 -0.71 1.03 17.72
CA ALA A 5 -1.24 0.15 17.09
C ALA A 5 -0.54 -0.94 16.86
N ALA A 6 0.07 -0.82 17.16
CA ALA A 6 0.67 -1.28 16.89
C ALA A 6 1.54 -2.20 16.89
N GLY A 7 2.02 -2.59 17.18
CA GLY A 7 2.86 -3.54 17.16
C GLY A 7 2.65 -4.62 16.16
N ASP A 8 1.53 -4.84 15.72
CA ASP A 8 1.20 -5.80 14.69
C ASP A 8 0.75 -5.08 13.44
N ALA A 9 1.57 -5.11 12.40
CA ALA A 9 1.24 -4.42 11.16
C ALA A 9 -0.05 -4.94 10.53
N ARG A 10 -0.42 -6.19 10.77
CA ARG A 10 -1.67 -6.72 10.24
C ARG A 10 -2.88 -6.03 10.84
N GLY A 11 -2.73 -5.45 12.03
CA GLY A 11 -3.79 -4.72 12.67
C GLY A 11 -4.21 -3.49 11.91
N LEU A 12 -3.38 -2.99 11.00
CA LEU A 12 -3.71 -1.80 10.22
C LEU A 12 -4.95 -1.97 9.34
N ALA A 13 -5.31 -3.20 8.99
CA ALA A 13 -6.48 -3.47 8.18
C ALA A 13 -7.68 -3.95 9.01
N GLN A 14 -7.60 -4.00 10.34
CA GLN A 14 -8.70 -4.43 11.17
C GLN A 14 -9.80 -3.37 11.26
N PRO A 15 -11.08 -3.77 11.22
CA PRO A 15 -12.18 -2.79 11.20
C PRO A 15 -12.14 -1.77 12.34
N ALA A 16 -11.80 -2.19 13.55
CA ALA A 16 -11.75 -1.27 14.69
C ALA A 16 -10.71 -0.18 14.50
N LEU A 17 -9.52 -0.53 13.98
CA LEU A 17 -8.45 0.42 13.74
C LEU A 17 -8.77 1.33 12.57
N ILE A 18 -9.39 0.80 11.54
CA ILE A 18 -9.80 1.60 10.37
C ILE A 18 -10.84 2.63 10.78
N ASN A 19 -11.82 2.21 11.58
CA ASN A 19 -12.85 3.12 12.08
C ASN A 19 -12.23 4.21 12.97
N TYR A 20 -11.29 3.83 13.84
CA TYR A 20 -10.58 4.79 14.67
C TYR A 20 -9.81 5.80 13.81
N ALA A 21 -9.11 5.32 12.78
CA ALA A 21 -8.36 6.19 11.88
C ALA A 21 -9.26 7.20 11.19
N ALA A 22 -10.45 6.78 10.76
CA ALA A 22 -11.39 7.65 10.08
C ALA A 22 -11.92 8.76 10.99
N LYS A 23 -12.14 8.45 12.28
CA LYS A 23 -12.78 9.38 13.21
C LYS A 23 -11.80 10.20 14.02
N GLN A 24 -10.63 9.65 14.36
CA GLN A 24 -9.71 10.25 15.30
C GLN A 24 -8.37 10.66 14.72
N CYS A 25 -8.00 10.12 13.56
CA CYS A 25 -6.71 10.39 12.95
C CYS A 25 -6.87 11.17 11.66
N GLN A 26 -5.77 11.78 11.20
CA GLN A 26 -5.78 12.54 9.96
C GLN A 26 -5.72 11.67 8.73
N GLY A 27 -5.46 10.40 8.87
CA GLY A 27 -5.38 9.49 7.75
C GLY A 27 -5.30 8.04 8.17
N TRP A 28 -5.48 7.15 7.22
CA TRP A 28 -5.32 5.71 7.38
C TRP A 28 -4.14 5.26 6.54
N ILE A 29 -3.21 4.53 7.17
CA ILE A 29 -2.05 4.00 6.47
C ILE A 29 -2.15 2.48 6.45
N ALA A 30 -2.29 1.93 5.25
CA ALA A 30 -2.25 0.48 5.03
C ALA A 30 -0.87 0.08 4.54
N SER A 31 -0.56 -1.21 4.56
CA SER A 31 0.76 -1.69 4.16
C SER A 31 0.66 -2.73 3.04
N GLY A 32 1.41 -2.51 1.96
CA GLY A 32 1.50 -3.48 0.88
C GLY A 32 2.20 -4.77 1.26
N LEU A 33 2.99 -4.76 2.35
CA LEU A 33 3.65 -5.97 2.83
C LEU A 33 2.68 -6.96 3.46
N TYR A 34 1.66 -6.47 4.15
CA TYR A 34 0.82 -7.31 5.00
C TYR A 34 -0.63 -7.38 4.57
N SER A 35 -1.09 -6.50 3.69
CA SER A 35 -2.48 -6.45 3.26
C SER A 35 -2.63 -6.98 1.84
N SER A 36 -3.56 -7.90 1.63
CA SER A 36 -3.88 -8.38 0.29
C SER A 36 -4.73 -7.35 -0.46
N TRP A 37 -4.92 -7.55 -1.76
CA TRP A 37 -5.81 -6.69 -2.54
C TRP A 37 -7.21 -6.64 -1.95
N GLU A 38 -7.72 -7.81 -1.50
CA GLU A 38 -9.03 -7.88 -0.88
C GLU A 38 -9.07 -7.08 0.43
N ASP A 39 -8.02 -7.18 1.25
CA ASP A 39 -7.92 -6.41 2.48
C ASP A 39 -7.97 -4.91 2.20
N LEU A 40 -7.28 -4.47 1.15
CA LEU A 40 -7.25 -3.06 0.79
C LEU A 40 -8.62 -2.57 0.34
N GLU A 41 -9.31 -3.37 -0.47
CA GLU A 41 -10.65 -3.01 -0.96
C GLU A 41 -11.65 -2.93 0.18
N ASN A 42 -11.66 -3.95 1.04
CA ASN A 42 -12.56 -3.97 2.20
C ASN A 42 -12.23 -2.88 3.20
N GLY A 43 -10.95 -2.67 3.46
CA GLY A 43 -10.50 -1.63 4.37
C GLY A 43 -10.87 -0.23 3.90
N MET A 44 -10.70 0.01 2.60
CA MET A 44 -11.06 1.31 2.04
C MET A 44 -12.55 1.57 2.17
N ARG A 45 -13.38 0.57 1.91
CA ARG A 45 -14.81 0.72 2.06
C ARG A 45 -15.18 1.11 3.49
N LEU A 46 -14.63 0.39 4.47
CA LEU A 46 -14.86 0.69 5.88
C LEU A 46 -14.38 2.08 6.26
N TYR A 47 -13.20 2.45 5.77
CA TYR A 47 -12.61 3.76 6.08
C TYR A 47 -13.48 4.90 5.54
N ARG A 48 -13.92 4.82 4.30
CA ARG A 48 -14.76 5.86 3.69
C ARG A 48 -16.15 5.90 4.32
N GLU A 49 -16.74 4.74 4.62
CA GLU A 49 -18.04 4.69 5.29
C GLU A 49 -17.99 5.33 6.67
N ALA A 50 -16.85 5.26 7.34
CA ALA A 50 -16.67 5.89 8.64
C ALA A 50 -16.29 7.39 8.54
N GLY A 51 -16.21 7.93 7.33
CA GLY A 51 -15.93 9.35 7.11
C GLY A 51 -14.47 9.68 6.86
N GLY A 52 -13.62 8.69 6.61
CA GLY A 52 -12.20 8.91 6.35
C GLY A 52 -11.96 9.63 5.03
N THR A 53 -10.97 10.52 5.00
CA THR A 53 -10.72 11.39 3.85
C THR A 53 -9.28 11.34 3.34
N ASN A 54 -8.39 10.59 3.98
CA ASN A 54 -6.99 10.54 3.57
C ASN A 54 -6.42 9.13 3.77
N ALA A 55 -6.29 8.38 2.68
CA ALA A 55 -5.80 7.00 2.72
C ALA A 55 -4.45 6.89 2.02
N VAL A 56 -3.49 6.26 2.71
CA VAL A 56 -2.13 6.08 2.21
C VAL A 56 -1.80 4.59 2.19
N LEU A 57 -1.23 4.11 1.10
CA LEU A 57 -0.68 2.77 1.03
C LEU A 57 0.84 2.87 1.11
N ALA A 58 1.41 2.34 2.19
CA ALA A 58 2.85 2.35 2.42
C ALA A 58 3.48 1.01 2.05
N ASN A 59 4.79 0.99 1.97
CA ASN A 59 5.58 -0.22 1.75
C ASN A 59 5.22 -0.96 0.46
N VAL A 60 5.02 -0.22 -0.62
CA VAL A 60 4.80 -0.84 -1.92
C VAL A 60 6.16 -1.06 -2.57
N VAL A 61 6.60 -2.31 -2.58
CA VAL A 61 7.92 -2.68 -3.09
C VAL A 61 7.93 -2.64 -4.61
N VAL A 62 8.95 -2.00 -5.18
CA VAL A 62 9.10 -1.86 -6.63
C VAL A 62 10.29 -2.66 -7.13
N ASP A 63 10.07 -3.47 -8.14
CA ASP A 63 11.14 -4.13 -8.92
C ASP A 63 10.58 -4.40 -10.31
N LEU A 64 10.87 -3.50 -11.25
CA LEU A 64 10.32 -3.57 -12.60
C LEU A 64 10.99 -4.64 -13.48
N SER A 65 11.99 -5.33 -12.96
CA SER A 65 12.56 -6.50 -13.65
C SER A 65 11.76 -7.75 -13.34
N ALA A 66 10.82 -7.69 -12.40
CA ALA A 66 9.99 -8.81 -11.96
C ALA A 66 10.81 -9.97 -11.38
N LYS A 67 11.98 -9.67 -10.80
CA LYS A 67 12.85 -10.68 -10.23
C LYS A 67 12.95 -10.45 -8.72
N ALA A 68 12.24 -11.23 -7.95
CA ALA A 68 12.31 -11.19 -6.50
C ALA A 68 13.22 -12.30 -5.99
N GLU A 69 14.17 -11.95 -5.15
CA GLU A 69 15.02 -12.94 -4.52
C GLU A 69 14.26 -13.66 -3.43
N ALA A 70 14.54 -14.95 -3.25
CA ALA A 70 13.89 -15.77 -2.23
C ALA A 70 14.10 -15.17 -0.85
N GLY A 71 13.02 -15.05 -0.09
CA GLY A 71 13.04 -14.49 1.26
C GLY A 71 13.15 -12.98 1.33
N SER A 72 13.21 -12.28 0.21
CA SER A 72 13.31 -10.83 0.19
C SER A 72 11.97 -10.17 0.51
N LEU A 73 12.01 -8.86 0.77
CA LEU A 73 10.77 -8.08 0.94
C LEU A 73 9.91 -8.15 -0.32
N ALA A 74 10.55 -8.15 -1.50
CA ALA A 74 9.83 -8.21 -2.77
C ALA A 74 9.01 -9.49 -2.87
N GLU A 75 9.57 -10.62 -2.44
CA GLU A 75 8.85 -11.88 -2.47
C GLU A 75 7.72 -11.94 -1.46
N ARG A 76 7.93 -11.36 -0.28
CA ARG A 76 6.94 -11.45 0.81
C ARG A 76 5.80 -10.45 0.72
N ALA A 77 5.97 -9.41 -0.07
CA ALA A 77 4.95 -8.36 -0.17
C ALA A 77 3.68 -8.90 -0.83
N LYS A 78 2.54 -8.63 -0.23
CA LYS A 78 1.25 -9.07 -0.76
C LYS A 78 0.73 -8.19 -1.88
N VAL A 79 0.98 -6.89 -1.79
CA VAL A 79 0.66 -5.94 -2.85
C VAL A 79 1.95 -5.21 -3.19
N SER A 80 2.42 -5.34 -4.42
CA SER A 80 3.71 -4.80 -4.82
C SER A 80 3.70 -4.42 -6.29
N LEU A 81 4.76 -3.75 -6.71
CA LEU A 81 5.05 -3.50 -8.11
C LEU A 81 6.27 -4.31 -8.56
N VAL A 82 6.36 -5.56 -8.08
CA VAL A 82 7.38 -6.52 -8.51
C VAL A 82 6.82 -7.21 -9.75
N CYS A 83 6.93 -6.52 -10.88
CA CYS A 83 6.32 -6.96 -12.14
C CYS A 83 6.87 -6.10 -13.27
N LEU A 84 6.53 -6.47 -14.51
CA LEU A 84 6.94 -5.68 -15.67
C LEU A 84 6.21 -4.33 -15.69
N PRO A 85 6.77 -3.32 -16.38
CA PRO A 85 6.21 -1.94 -16.34
C PRO A 85 4.73 -1.82 -16.68
N ASP A 86 4.23 -2.58 -17.66
CA ASP A 86 2.81 -2.49 -18.02
C ASP A 86 1.91 -2.98 -16.89
N ASP A 87 2.31 -4.05 -16.22
CA ASP A 87 1.57 -4.58 -15.07
C ASP A 87 1.62 -3.60 -13.89
N ALA A 88 2.78 -2.96 -13.69
CA ALA A 88 2.93 -1.95 -12.64
C ALA A 88 1.95 -0.80 -12.87
N ARG A 89 1.82 -0.34 -14.13
CA ARG A 89 0.87 0.71 -14.45
C ARG A 89 -0.56 0.30 -14.14
N GLN A 90 -0.93 -0.93 -14.50
CA GLN A 90 -2.27 -1.42 -14.22
C GLN A 90 -2.54 -1.55 -12.72
N ARG A 91 -1.56 -2.00 -11.95
CA ARG A 91 -1.69 -2.10 -10.49
C ARG A 91 -1.85 -0.73 -9.85
N LEU A 92 -1.11 0.27 -10.33
CA LEU A 92 -1.26 1.64 -9.82
C LEU A 92 -2.65 2.20 -10.13
N LYS A 93 -3.17 1.93 -11.33
CA LYS A 93 -4.52 2.35 -11.68
C LYS A 93 -5.57 1.67 -10.81
N ARG A 94 -5.34 0.40 -10.46
CA ARG A 94 -6.24 -0.31 -9.56
C ARG A 94 -6.23 0.32 -8.17
N LEU A 95 -5.04 0.68 -7.65
CA LEU A 95 -4.93 1.37 -6.36
C LEU A 95 -5.65 2.71 -6.37
N GLU A 96 -5.54 3.45 -7.48
CA GLU A 96 -6.25 4.70 -7.62
C GLU A 96 -7.77 4.48 -7.61
N ARG A 97 -8.26 3.45 -8.32
CA ARG A 97 -9.68 3.13 -8.33
C ARG A 97 -10.19 2.69 -6.97
N ILE A 98 -9.37 1.98 -6.19
CA ILE A 98 -9.71 1.59 -4.82
C ILE A 98 -9.91 2.85 -3.98
N GLY A 99 -9.13 3.91 -4.25
CA GLY A 99 -9.32 5.20 -3.62
C GLY A 99 -8.17 5.70 -2.77
N PHE A 100 -6.97 5.14 -2.94
CA PHE A 100 -5.81 5.64 -2.21
C PHE A 100 -5.40 7.02 -2.71
N ASP A 101 -5.12 7.92 -1.78
CA ASP A 101 -4.69 9.29 -2.09
C ASP A 101 -3.18 9.36 -2.30
N GLU A 102 -2.44 8.46 -1.65
CA GLU A 102 -1.00 8.38 -1.79
C GLU A 102 -0.54 6.94 -1.77
N VAL A 103 0.53 6.66 -2.51
CA VAL A 103 1.21 5.37 -2.49
C VAL A 103 2.69 5.63 -2.26
N LEU A 104 3.25 5.04 -1.19
CA LEU A 104 4.66 5.20 -0.85
C LEU A 104 5.46 4.02 -1.35
N LEU A 105 6.34 4.28 -2.29
CA LEU A 105 7.12 3.24 -2.98
C LEU A 105 8.44 2.98 -2.26
N VAL A 106 8.85 1.72 -2.27
CA VAL A 106 10.11 1.30 -1.68
C VAL A 106 10.89 0.48 -2.71
N SER A 107 12.13 0.87 -2.98
CA SER A 107 13.03 0.08 -3.81
C SER A 107 14.10 -0.54 -2.93
N PRO A 108 14.04 -1.84 -2.64
CA PRO A 108 15.03 -2.48 -1.78
C PRO A 108 16.46 -2.39 -2.32
N ALA A 109 16.59 -2.27 -3.64
CA ALA A 109 17.91 -2.14 -4.27
C ALA A 109 18.41 -0.70 -4.29
N GLY A 110 17.62 0.26 -3.78
CA GLY A 110 17.99 1.67 -3.79
C GLY A 110 18.03 2.26 -5.18
N ARG A 111 17.22 1.75 -6.10
CA ARG A 111 17.26 2.15 -7.50
C ARG A 111 16.32 3.31 -7.76
N LEU A 112 16.87 4.50 -7.67
CA LEU A 112 16.11 5.72 -7.87
C LEU A 112 15.50 5.80 -9.27
N ASP A 113 16.17 5.27 -10.29
CA ASP A 113 15.68 5.27 -11.65
C ASP A 113 14.36 4.50 -11.78
N GLU A 114 14.21 3.40 -11.05
CA GLU A 114 12.94 2.66 -11.05
C GLU A 114 11.81 3.48 -10.44
N LEU A 115 12.09 4.15 -9.33
CA LEU A 115 11.10 5.00 -8.69
C LEU A 115 10.67 6.13 -9.59
N GLU A 116 11.60 6.72 -10.33
CA GLU A 116 11.29 7.78 -11.28
C GLU A 116 10.43 7.26 -12.44
N ARG A 117 10.71 6.07 -12.93
CA ARG A 117 9.91 5.46 -13.99
C ARG A 117 8.48 5.22 -13.54
N VAL A 118 8.30 4.75 -12.31
CA VAL A 118 6.95 4.52 -11.78
C VAL A 118 6.20 5.84 -11.64
N ARG A 119 6.89 6.90 -11.20
CA ARG A 119 6.28 8.22 -11.09
C ARG A 119 5.75 8.69 -12.45
N ASP A 120 6.46 8.37 -13.53
CA ASP A 120 6.05 8.78 -14.86
C ASP A 120 4.80 8.03 -15.35
N PHE A 121 4.41 6.94 -14.69
CA PHE A 121 3.16 6.25 -15.00
C PHE A 121 1.93 6.98 -14.44
N LEU A 122 2.16 7.86 -13.48
CA LEU A 122 1.08 8.62 -12.86
C LEU A 122 0.78 9.88 -13.64
#